data_3d2928890527f8632c4f438664e486cd
#
_entry.id   3d2928890527f8632c4f438664e486cd
#
_cell.length_a   1.000
_cell.length_b   1.000
_cell.length_c   1.000
_cell.angle_alpha   90.00
_cell.angle_beta   90.00
_cell.angle_gamma   90.00
#
_symmetry.space_group_name_H-M   'P 1'
#
loop_
_entity.id
_entity.type
_entity.pdbx_description
1 polymer ?
#
loop_
_entity_poly.entity_id
_entity_poly.type
_entity_poly.pdbx_seq_one_letter_code
_entity_poly.pdbx_strand_id
1 'polypeptide(L)'
;MDNIEKVLGILKGQGLDGIYITKEANVKYISGYPDELAYVVICPQGNYLITDSRFTELAEQYCPGFEVVNWHNYDRSIPKALESICMKAGIKKLGFEECFTTYDKYVEIHRLLSACQIEMTGTRNIVEELRYAKSEEEVANTRIACEIAD
;
A
#
# COMPACT_ATOMS: atom_id res chain seq x y z
N MET A 1 4.86 -3.15 -18.39
CA MET A 1 3.78 -2.50 -17.63
C MET A 1 4.21 -2.47 -16.17
N ASP A 2 4.23 -1.30 -15.61
CA ASP A 2 4.59 -1.11 -14.21
C ASP A 2 3.58 -1.84 -13.28
N ASN A 3 4.05 -2.33 -12.14
CA ASN A 3 3.20 -3.03 -11.17
C ASN A 3 2.06 -2.14 -10.65
N ILE A 4 2.31 -0.83 -10.50
CA ILE A 4 1.29 0.15 -10.14
C ILE A 4 0.19 0.23 -11.19
N GLU A 5 0.54 0.27 -12.48
CA GLU A 5 -0.45 0.29 -13.57
C GLU A 5 -1.32 -0.97 -13.58
N LYS A 6 -0.72 -2.13 -13.28
CA LYS A 6 -1.48 -3.39 -13.15
C LYS A 6 -2.48 -3.32 -12.00
N VAL A 7 -2.06 -2.82 -10.83
CA VAL A 7 -2.95 -2.61 -9.67
C VAL A 7 -4.09 -1.67 -10.06
N LEU A 8 -3.79 -0.52 -10.66
CA LEU A 8 -4.82 0.44 -11.09
C LEU A 8 -5.83 -0.17 -12.09
N GLY A 9 -5.35 -1.03 -12.99
CA GLY A 9 -6.22 -1.77 -13.92
C GLY A 9 -7.19 -2.71 -13.19
N ILE A 10 -6.71 -3.43 -12.17
CA ILE A 10 -7.54 -4.31 -11.34
C ILE A 10 -8.56 -3.50 -10.55
N LEU A 11 -8.14 -2.40 -9.91
CA LEU A 11 -9.03 -1.53 -9.13
C LEU A 11 -10.17 -0.99 -10.00
N LYS A 12 -9.85 -0.52 -11.20
CA LYS A 12 -10.85 -0.06 -12.17
C LYS A 12 -11.86 -1.14 -12.51
N GLY A 13 -11.40 -2.38 -12.73
CA GLY A 13 -12.26 -3.53 -13.00
C GLY A 13 -13.18 -3.89 -11.82
N GLN A 14 -12.78 -3.59 -10.60
CA GLN A 14 -13.55 -3.82 -9.38
C GLN A 14 -14.38 -2.60 -8.93
N GLY A 15 -14.30 -1.49 -9.64
CA GLY A 15 -15.01 -0.25 -9.29
C GLY A 15 -14.47 0.42 -8.02
N LEU A 16 -13.19 0.27 -7.73
CA LEU A 16 -12.50 0.88 -6.60
C LEU A 16 -11.72 2.12 -7.02
N ASP A 17 -11.71 3.15 -6.17
CA ASP A 17 -10.99 4.40 -6.40
C ASP A 17 -9.53 4.34 -5.93
N GLY A 18 -9.22 3.41 -5.04
CA GLY A 18 -7.87 3.20 -4.53
C GLY A 18 -7.78 1.95 -3.68
N ILE A 19 -6.56 1.59 -3.29
CA ILE A 19 -6.29 0.47 -2.37
C ILE A 19 -5.29 0.88 -1.29
N TYR A 20 -5.57 0.47 -0.07
CA TYR A 20 -4.69 0.56 1.09
C TYR A 20 -3.98 -0.78 1.32
N ILE A 21 -2.66 -0.78 1.17
CA ILE A 21 -1.79 -1.95 1.26
C ILE A 21 -0.99 -1.87 2.56
N THR A 22 -1.09 -2.91 3.38
CA THR A 22 -0.48 -2.97 4.72
C THR A 22 0.44 -4.15 4.92
N LYS A 23 0.29 -5.22 4.13
CA LYS A 23 1.15 -6.40 4.20
C LYS A 23 2.56 -6.04 3.74
N GLU A 24 3.52 -6.19 4.63
CA GLU A 24 4.92 -5.79 4.42
C GLU A 24 5.49 -6.26 3.06
N ALA A 25 5.33 -7.54 2.73
CA ALA A 25 5.81 -8.09 1.47
C ALA A 25 5.16 -7.44 0.24
N ASN A 26 3.91 -7.00 0.34
CA ASN A 26 3.20 -6.30 -0.73
C ASN A 26 3.64 -4.84 -0.81
N VAL A 27 3.82 -4.18 0.34
CA VAL A 27 4.38 -2.82 0.41
C VAL A 27 5.76 -2.78 -0.26
N LYS A 28 6.67 -3.68 0.13
CA LYS A 28 8.02 -3.79 -0.47
C LYS A 28 7.96 -4.03 -1.98
N TYR A 29 7.11 -4.94 -2.42
CA TYR A 29 6.96 -5.28 -3.83
C TYR A 29 6.48 -4.11 -4.69
N ILE A 30 5.51 -3.36 -4.20
CA ILE A 30 4.90 -2.23 -4.95
C ILE A 30 5.76 -0.97 -4.89
N SER A 31 6.33 -0.65 -3.73
CA SER A 31 7.03 0.63 -3.51
C SER A 31 8.55 0.55 -3.63
N GLY A 32 9.14 -0.62 -3.45
CA GLY A 32 10.58 -0.76 -3.30
C GLY A 32 11.12 -0.30 -1.93
N TYR A 33 10.23 0.04 -0.99
CA TYR A 33 10.63 0.49 0.33
C TYR A 33 11.34 -0.61 1.12
N PRO A 34 12.56 -0.37 1.64
CA PRO A 34 13.41 -1.43 2.17
C PRO A 34 13.10 -1.86 3.61
N ASP A 35 12.33 -1.06 4.35
CA ASP A 35 12.05 -1.29 5.77
C ASP A 35 10.61 -1.81 6.00
N GLU A 36 10.26 -2.09 7.26
CA GLU A 36 8.99 -2.74 7.64
C GLU A 36 7.87 -1.77 7.99
N LEU A 37 8.20 -0.55 8.42
CA LEU A 37 7.24 0.41 8.96
C LEU A 37 6.69 1.36 7.92
N ALA A 38 6.01 0.81 6.92
CA ALA A 38 5.35 1.60 5.90
C ALA A 38 4.03 0.96 5.44
N TYR A 39 3.12 1.81 5.00
CA TYR A 39 1.87 1.45 4.35
C TYR A 39 1.75 2.23 3.05
N VAL A 40 1.01 1.69 2.10
CA VAL A 40 0.91 2.29 0.77
C VAL A 40 -0.54 2.51 0.39
N VAL A 41 -0.84 3.65 -0.24
CA VAL A 41 -2.10 3.89 -0.94
C VAL A 41 -1.81 4.10 -2.41
N ILE A 42 -2.47 3.32 -3.25
CA ILE A 42 -2.39 3.45 -4.71
C ILE A 42 -3.76 3.92 -5.21
N CYS A 43 -3.77 4.99 -5.98
CA CYS A 43 -4.96 5.49 -6.65
C CYS A 43 -4.59 6.21 -7.96
N PRO A 44 -5.54 6.47 -8.86
CA PRO A 44 -5.27 7.17 -10.13
C PRO A 44 -4.68 8.58 -9.96
N GLN A 45 -4.92 9.23 -8.83
CA GLN A 45 -4.46 10.59 -8.54
C GLN A 45 -3.03 10.63 -8.00
N GLY A 46 -2.49 9.50 -7.53
CA GLY A 46 -1.13 9.41 -7.01
C GLY A 46 -0.88 8.20 -6.15
N ASN A 47 0.38 8.01 -5.80
CA ASN A 47 0.83 6.94 -4.93
C ASN A 47 1.35 7.57 -3.63
N TYR A 48 0.92 7.04 -2.50
CA TYR A 48 1.28 7.57 -1.18
C TYR A 48 1.95 6.49 -0.35
N LEU A 49 3.01 6.86 0.36
CA LEU A 49 3.70 5.99 1.30
C LEU A 49 3.61 6.62 2.70
N ILE A 50 2.91 5.94 3.60
CA ILE A 50 2.71 6.37 4.98
C ILE A 50 3.79 5.74 5.85
N THR A 51 4.59 6.56 6.51
CA THR A 51 5.62 6.11 7.46
C THR A 51 5.76 7.12 8.60
N ASP A 52 6.64 6.86 9.55
CA ASP A 52 6.90 7.80 10.65
C ASP A 52 8.10 8.72 10.39
N SER A 53 8.29 9.70 11.28
CA SER A 53 9.31 10.74 11.14
C SER A 53 10.75 10.21 11.05
N ARG A 54 11.03 9.00 11.52
CA ARG A 54 12.38 8.41 11.50
C ARG A 54 12.76 7.91 10.10
N PHE A 55 11.77 7.63 9.25
CA PHE A 55 11.94 6.94 7.98
C PHE A 55 11.54 7.76 6.75
N THR A 56 11.14 9.02 6.93
CA THR A 56 10.71 9.88 5.80
C THR A 56 11.81 10.07 4.77
N GLU A 57 13.04 10.39 5.19
CA GLU A 57 14.18 10.57 4.28
C GLU A 57 14.51 9.28 3.51
N LEU A 58 14.47 8.13 4.20
CA LEU A 58 14.67 6.82 3.58
C LEU A 58 13.60 6.55 2.52
N ALA A 59 12.33 6.83 2.84
CA ALA A 59 11.23 6.65 1.92
C ALA A 59 11.35 7.56 0.69
N GLU A 60 11.70 8.82 0.85
CA GLU A 60 11.92 9.76 -0.24
C GLU A 60 13.06 9.31 -1.16
N GLN A 61 14.12 8.76 -0.59
CA GLN A 61 15.26 8.26 -1.35
C GLN A 61 14.93 7.02 -2.18
N TYR A 62 14.23 6.05 -1.60
CA TYR A 62 13.98 4.75 -2.23
C TYR A 62 12.66 4.67 -3.02
N CYS A 63 11.71 5.57 -2.74
CA CYS A 63 10.39 5.56 -3.35
C CYS A 63 10.05 6.89 -4.04
N PRO A 64 10.84 7.35 -5.04
CA PRO A 64 10.65 8.67 -5.65
C PRO A 64 9.32 8.82 -6.39
N GLY A 65 8.64 7.71 -6.70
CA GLY A 65 7.29 7.71 -7.29
C GLY A 65 6.13 7.82 -6.30
N PHE A 66 6.45 8.04 -5.01
CA PHE A 66 5.45 8.12 -3.94
C PHE A 66 5.53 9.46 -3.22
N GLU A 67 4.37 10.01 -2.89
CA GLU A 67 4.29 11.10 -1.91
C GLU A 67 4.43 10.49 -0.51
N VAL A 68 5.48 10.88 0.21
CA VAL A 68 5.75 10.39 1.56
C VAL A 68 4.91 11.16 2.57
N VAL A 69 4.13 10.43 3.35
CA VAL A 69 3.23 10.96 4.36
C VAL A 69 3.70 10.54 5.75
N ASN A 70 4.13 11.50 6.55
CA ASN A 70 4.49 11.27 7.94
C ASN A 70 3.23 11.28 8.81
N TRP A 71 2.81 10.10 9.29
CA TRP A 71 1.59 9.98 10.09
C TRP A 71 1.67 10.66 11.46
N HIS A 72 2.86 11.00 11.95
CA HIS A 72 2.99 11.81 13.18
C HIS A 72 2.38 13.21 13.03
N ASN A 73 2.29 13.74 11.81
CA ASN A 73 1.67 15.04 11.51
C ASN A 73 0.14 15.00 11.56
N TYR A 74 -0.46 13.83 11.75
CA TYR A 74 -1.90 13.60 11.78
C TYR A 74 -2.35 13.09 13.17
N ASP A 75 -2.07 13.85 14.21
CA ASP A 75 -2.32 13.50 15.61
C ASP A 75 -1.73 12.15 16.02
N ARG A 76 -0.61 11.77 15.40
CA ARG A 76 0.04 10.46 15.54
C ARG A 76 -0.91 9.29 15.27
N SER A 77 -1.75 9.43 14.27
CA SER A 77 -2.76 8.45 13.89
C SER A 77 -2.63 8.05 12.43
N ILE A 78 -2.33 6.78 12.17
CA ILE A 78 -2.32 6.23 10.80
C ILE A 78 -3.70 6.32 10.14
N PRO A 79 -4.82 6.00 10.82
CA PRO A 79 -6.15 6.20 10.26
C PRO A 79 -6.44 7.64 9.83
N LYS A 80 -5.99 8.64 10.60
CA LYS A 80 -6.16 10.05 10.22
C LYS A 80 -5.31 10.45 9.03
N ALA A 81 -4.09 9.94 8.92
CA ALA A 81 -3.26 10.13 7.74
C ALA A 81 -3.93 9.51 6.49
N LEU A 82 -4.47 8.30 6.62
CA LEU A 82 -5.20 7.63 5.55
C LEU A 82 -6.46 8.41 5.13
N GLU A 83 -7.25 8.91 6.09
CA GLU A 83 -8.40 9.77 5.84
C GLU A 83 -8.00 11.00 5.02
N SER A 84 -6.94 11.69 5.44
CA SER A 84 -6.42 12.87 4.73
C SER A 84 -6.04 12.56 3.29
N ILE A 85 -5.36 11.43 3.05
CA ILE A 85 -5.02 10.96 1.70
C ILE A 85 -6.30 10.73 0.88
N CYS A 86 -7.26 10.00 1.44
CA CYS A 86 -8.52 9.71 0.75
C CYS A 86 -9.29 10.97 0.38
N MET A 87 -9.35 11.94 1.29
CA MET A 87 -10.01 13.23 1.04
C MET A 87 -9.29 14.02 -0.05
N LYS A 88 -7.96 14.11 0.02
CA LYS A 88 -7.13 14.80 -0.98
C LYS A 88 -7.27 14.19 -2.37
N ALA A 89 -7.25 12.87 -2.46
CA ALA A 89 -7.33 12.13 -3.71
C ALA A 89 -8.76 11.91 -4.22
N GLY A 90 -9.77 12.31 -3.47
CA GLY A 90 -11.18 12.12 -3.85
C GLY A 90 -11.65 10.67 -3.85
N ILE A 91 -11.01 9.81 -3.05
CA ILE A 91 -11.36 8.39 -2.92
C ILE A 91 -12.69 8.27 -2.17
N LYS A 92 -13.64 7.54 -2.77
CA LYS A 92 -14.95 7.21 -2.18
C LYS A 92 -15.09 5.73 -1.86
N LYS A 93 -14.41 4.88 -2.62
CA LYS A 93 -14.38 3.42 -2.42
C LYS A 93 -12.93 2.98 -2.30
N LEU A 94 -12.51 2.68 -1.08
CA LEU A 94 -11.16 2.23 -0.75
C LEU A 94 -11.12 0.72 -0.57
N GLY A 95 -10.33 0.04 -1.39
CA GLY A 95 -9.99 -1.36 -1.18
C GLY A 95 -9.00 -1.53 -0.03
N PHE A 96 -9.04 -2.64 0.67
CA PHE A 96 -8.06 -3.02 1.69
C PHE A 96 -7.80 -4.53 1.67
N GLU A 97 -6.66 -4.96 2.18
CA GLU A 97 -6.25 -6.37 2.23
C GLU A 97 -7.01 -7.12 3.34
N GLU A 98 -8.18 -7.68 3.03
CA GLU A 98 -9.06 -8.30 4.02
C GLU A 98 -8.47 -9.55 4.68
N CYS A 99 -7.61 -10.29 3.98
CA CYS A 99 -6.95 -11.47 4.53
C CYS A 99 -5.80 -11.15 5.50
N PHE A 100 -5.37 -9.91 5.54
CA PHE A 100 -4.26 -9.45 6.38
C PHE A 100 -4.68 -8.46 7.46
N THR A 101 -5.66 -7.61 7.17
CA THR A 101 -6.17 -6.59 8.11
C THR A 101 -6.90 -7.25 9.27
N THR A 102 -6.49 -6.97 10.49
CA THR A 102 -7.20 -7.46 11.68
C THR A 102 -8.56 -6.76 11.82
N TYR A 103 -9.51 -7.42 12.49
CA TYR A 103 -10.83 -6.83 12.74
C TYR A 103 -10.74 -5.52 13.52
N ASP A 104 -9.87 -5.45 14.51
CA ASP A 104 -9.66 -4.25 15.31
C ASP A 104 -9.20 -3.05 14.45
N LYS A 105 -8.21 -3.27 13.59
CA LYS A 105 -7.74 -2.26 12.63
C LYS A 105 -8.82 -1.84 11.65
N TYR A 106 -9.58 -2.79 11.13
CA TYR A 106 -10.71 -2.50 10.26
C TYR A 106 -11.74 -1.61 10.94
N VAL A 107 -12.15 -1.92 12.16
CA VAL A 107 -13.16 -1.13 12.92
C VAL A 107 -12.65 0.29 13.16
N GLU A 108 -11.40 0.45 13.55
CA GLU A 108 -10.78 1.76 13.79
C GLU A 108 -10.81 2.65 12.53
N ILE A 109 -10.34 2.11 11.42
CA ILE A 109 -10.29 2.82 10.13
C ILE A 109 -11.70 3.07 9.59
N HIS A 110 -12.55 2.05 9.61
CA HIS A 110 -13.92 2.13 9.11
C HIS A 110 -14.74 3.22 9.82
N ARG A 111 -14.61 3.34 11.13
CA ARG A 111 -15.29 4.41 11.90
C ARG A 111 -14.93 5.79 11.38
N LEU A 112 -13.65 6.03 11.11
CA LEU A 112 -13.15 7.32 10.66
C LEU A 112 -13.57 7.61 9.21
N LEU A 113 -13.36 6.65 8.32
CA LEU A 113 -13.67 6.81 6.90
C LEU A 113 -15.17 6.90 6.62
N SER A 114 -16.01 6.16 7.35
CA SER A 114 -17.47 6.21 7.22
C SER A 114 -18.01 7.60 7.53
N ALA A 115 -17.46 8.30 8.52
CA ALA A 115 -17.85 9.68 8.85
C ALA A 115 -17.58 10.64 7.68
N CYS A 116 -16.63 10.32 6.81
CA CYS A 116 -16.32 11.07 5.58
C CYS A 116 -17.01 10.49 4.34
N GLN A 117 -17.96 9.57 4.50
CA GLN A 117 -18.65 8.89 3.41
C GLN A 117 -17.72 8.12 2.46
N ILE A 118 -16.64 7.56 2.99
CA ILE A 118 -15.72 6.70 2.28
C ILE A 118 -16.05 5.25 2.64
N GLU A 119 -16.38 4.46 1.62
CA GLU A 119 -16.67 3.04 1.74
C GLU A 119 -15.35 2.22 1.75
N MET A 120 -15.24 1.26 2.65
CA MET A 120 -14.16 0.29 2.65
C MET A 120 -14.65 -1.03 2.06
N THR A 121 -13.91 -1.56 1.10
CA THR A 121 -14.21 -2.83 0.41
C THR A 121 -13.05 -3.80 0.59
N GLY A 122 -13.32 -5.00 1.13
CA GLY A 122 -12.32 -6.06 1.24
C GLY A 122 -11.87 -6.54 -0.14
N THR A 123 -10.56 -6.67 -0.31
CA THR A 123 -9.94 -7.23 -1.52
C THR A 123 -9.08 -8.43 -1.18
N ARG A 124 -8.92 -9.34 -2.15
CA ARG A 124 -8.12 -10.56 -1.97
C ARG A 124 -7.06 -10.66 -3.04
N ASN A 125 -5.84 -10.95 -2.61
CA ASN A 125 -4.73 -11.39 -3.46
C ASN A 125 -4.35 -10.46 -4.62
N ILE A 126 -4.72 -9.16 -4.59
CA ILE A 126 -4.42 -8.25 -5.70
C ILE A 126 -2.91 -8.17 -5.97
N VAL A 127 -2.13 -7.90 -4.92
CA VAL A 127 -0.67 -7.80 -5.04
C VAL A 127 -0.01 -9.18 -5.06
N GLU A 128 -0.55 -10.13 -4.30
CA GLU A 128 -0.05 -11.50 -4.27
C GLU A 128 -0.06 -12.15 -5.64
N GLU A 129 -1.11 -11.96 -6.43
CA GLU A 129 -1.20 -12.48 -7.81
C GLU A 129 -0.09 -11.89 -8.71
N LEU A 130 0.22 -10.61 -8.55
CA LEU A 130 1.33 -10.00 -9.28
C LEU A 130 2.70 -10.57 -8.86
N ARG A 131 2.84 -10.94 -7.57
CA ARG A 131 4.07 -11.54 -7.02
C ARG A 131 4.28 -13.00 -7.42
N TYR A 132 3.25 -13.71 -7.86
CA TYR A 132 3.40 -15.10 -8.33
C TYR A 132 4.22 -15.19 -9.62
N ALA A 133 4.06 -14.27 -10.54
CA ALA A 133 4.88 -14.17 -11.74
C ALA A 133 6.20 -13.46 -11.42
N LYS A 134 7.28 -14.24 -11.27
CA LYS A 134 8.61 -13.70 -10.95
C LYS A 134 9.25 -13.10 -12.20
N SER A 135 9.93 -11.96 -12.02
CA SER A 135 10.79 -11.38 -13.04
C SER A 135 12.06 -12.24 -13.23
N GLU A 136 12.76 -12.05 -14.34
CA GLU A 136 14.05 -12.74 -14.58
C GLU A 136 15.09 -12.40 -13.49
N GLU A 137 15.10 -11.16 -13.02
CA GLU A 137 15.97 -10.70 -11.92
C GLU A 137 15.62 -11.39 -10.59
N GLU A 138 14.34 -11.49 -10.25
CA GLU A 138 13.88 -12.20 -9.04
C GLU A 138 14.25 -13.69 -9.09
N VAL A 139 14.14 -14.32 -10.27
CA VAL A 139 14.57 -15.71 -10.47
C VAL A 139 16.06 -15.84 -10.31
N ALA A 140 16.86 -14.92 -10.86
CA ALA A 140 18.33 -14.94 -10.71
C ALA A 140 18.74 -14.79 -9.25
N ASN A 141 18.15 -13.85 -8.52
CA ASN A 141 18.41 -13.62 -7.10
C ASN A 141 18.03 -14.85 -6.25
N THR A 142 16.92 -15.51 -6.58
CA THR A 142 16.50 -16.75 -5.90
C THR A 142 17.53 -17.88 -6.13
N ARG A 143 18.05 -18.03 -7.35
CA ARG A 143 19.09 -19.03 -7.65
C ARG A 143 20.35 -18.79 -6.83
N ILE A 144 20.83 -17.54 -6.78
CA ILE A 144 21.99 -17.16 -5.97
C ILE A 144 21.75 -17.50 -4.48
N ALA A 145 20.57 -17.18 -3.96
CA ALA A 145 20.22 -17.48 -2.58
C ALA A 145 20.24 -19.00 -2.29
N CYS A 146 19.75 -19.83 -3.22
CA CYS A 146 19.81 -21.28 -3.10
C CYS A 146 21.26 -21.79 -3.11
N GLU A 147 22.12 -21.29 -4.00
CA GLU A 147 23.54 -21.65 -4.07
C GLU A 147 24.33 -21.30 -2.80
N ILE A 148 23.92 -20.26 -2.08
CA ILE A 148 24.53 -19.87 -0.80
C ILE A 148 24.05 -20.79 0.34
N ALA A 149 22.86 -21.36 0.24
CA ALA A 149 22.25 -22.20 1.27
C ALA A 149 22.68 -23.68 1.18
N ASP A 150 23.19 -24.14 0.05
CA ASP A 150 23.72 -25.51 -0.20
C ASP A 150 25.21 -25.61 0.19
#